data_fa8176ee4b717a10c5521a6f2de3c744
#
_entry.id   fa8176ee4b717a10c5521a6f2de3c744
#
_cell.length_a   1.000
_cell.length_b   1.000
_cell.length_c   1.000
_cell.angle_alpha   90.00
_cell.angle_beta   90.00
_cell.angle_gamma   90.00
#
_symmetry.space_group_name_H-M   'P 1'
#
loop_
_entity.id
_entity.type
_entity.pdbx_description
1 polymer ?
#
loop_
_entity_poly.entity_id
_entity_poly.type
_entity_poly.pdbx_seq_one_letter_code
_entity_poly.pdbx_strand_id
1 'polypeptide(L)'
;KDVELCSYQEIKRYRTPSSTDTTVDVEEKTNKWERLCSVDLLIIDSLCQNNEKITAYDKQVIPDLLRSRRARRLPLVITTTVLPNALHAMLGDEIFESLKEYNVMGAALFGNSRRAPISFAGANLM
;
A
#
# COMPACT_ATOMS: atom_id res chain seq x y z
N LYS A 1 14.34 15.58 -0.21
CA LYS A 1 13.47 14.54 -0.76
C LYS A 1 12.25 14.37 0.12
N ASP A 2 11.12 14.13 -0.49
CA ASP A 2 9.85 14.08 0.20
C ASP A 2 9.46 12.66 0.56
N VAL A 3 8.90 12.51 1.76
CA VAL A 3 8.37 11.26 2.27
C VAL A 3 6.93 11.49 2.68
N GLU A 4 6.05 10.56 2.34
CA GLU A 4 4.66 10.59 2.77
C GLU A 4 4.35 9.29 3.51
N LEU A 5 3.75 9.40 4.68
CA LEU A 5 3.26 8.27 5.46
C LEU A 5 1.75 8.37 5.55
N CYS A 6 1.05 7.33 5.14
CA CYS A 6 -0.40 7.29 5.23
C CYS A 6 -0.90 5.86 5.42
N SER A 7 -2.11 5.75 5.96
CA SER A 7 -2.78 4.47 6.05
C SER A 7 -3.46 4.15 4.72
N TYR A 8 -3.76 2.87 4.50
CA TYR A 8 -4.51 2.49 3.31
C TYR A 8 -5.92 3.12 3.31
N GLN A 9 -6.51 3.30 4.48
CA GLN A 9 -7.83 3.93 4.58
C GLN A 9 -7.80 5.38 4.09
N GLU A 10 -6.74 6.11 4.38
CA GLU A 10 -6.57 7.46 3.84
C GLU A 10 -6.42 7.45 2.33
N ILE A 11 -5.62 6.52 1.80
CA ILE A 11 -5.42 6.37 0.36
C ILE A 11 -6.76 6.13 -0.33
N LYS A 12 -7.55 5.21 0.21
CA LYS A 12 -8.85 4.87 -0.32
C LYS A 12 -9.78 6.08 -0.31
N ARG A 13 -9.74 6.87 0.76
CA ARG A 13 -10.57 8.07 0.89
C ARG A 13 -10.26 9.09 -0.21
N TYR A 14 -9.00 9.24 -0.55
CA TYR A 14 -8.61 10.20 -1.59
C TYR A 14 -9.12 9.81 -2.98
N ARG A 15 -9.43 8.54 -3.18
CA ARG A 15 -9.95 8.05 -4.46
C ARG A 15 -11.46 7.83 -4.44
N THR A 16 -12.10 7.97 -3.30
CA THR A 16 -13.55 7.69 -3.16
C THR A 16 -14.32 9.00 -3.09
N PRO A 17 -15.13 9.32 -4.10
CA PRO A 17 -15.97 10.52 -4.04
C PRO A 17 -17.08 10.33 -3.01
N SER A 18 -17.48 11.42 -2.39
CA SER A 18 -18.61 11.45 -1.46
C SER A 18 -19.66 12.41 -1.97
N SER A 19 -20.92 12.09 -1.76
CA SER A 19 -22.03 12.97 -2.16
C SER A 19 -22.02 14.30 -1.43
N THR A 20 -21.28 14.38 -0.30
CA THR A 20 -21.16 15.61 0.48
C THR A 20 -19.91 16.42 0.10
N ASP A 21 -19.10 15.93 -0.83
CA ASP A 21 -17.90 16.64 -1.24
C ASP A 21 -18.23 17.94 -1.95
N THR A 22 -17.58 19.02 -1.52
CA THR A 22 -17.61 20.28 -2.23
C THR A 22 -16.59 20.25 -3.37
N THR A 23 -16.58 21.28 -4.23
CA THR A 23 -15.56 21.41 -5.27
C THR A 23 -14.15 21.45 -4.66
N VAL A 24 -14.01 22.13 -3.53
CA VAL A 24 -12.73 22.22 -2.81
C VAL A 24 -12.32 20.84 -2.31
N ASP A 25 -13.26 20.06 -1.78
CA ASP A 25 -12.99 18.71 -1.29
C ASP A 25 -12.51 17.79 -2.40
N VAL A 26 -13.14 17.85 -3.56
CA VAL A 26 -12.75 17.05 -4.72
C VAL A 26 -11.34 17.42 -5.18
N GLU A 27 -11.06 18.71 -5.24
CA GLU A 27 -9.75 19.20 -5.64
C GLU A 27 -8.67 18.79 -4.65
N GLU A 28 -8.96 18.88 -3.36
CA GLU A 28 -8.03 18.45 -2.31
C GLU A 28 -7.73 16.96 -2.39
N LYS A 29 -8.76 16.13 -2.59
CA LYS A 29 -8.58 14.68 -2.74
C LYS A 29 -7.72 14.36 -3.96
N THR A 30 -7.98 15.04 -5.07
CA THR A 30 -7.19 14.86 -6.30
C THR A 30 -5.73 15.22 -6.07
N ASN A 31 -5.47 16.34 -5.41
CA ASN A 31 -4.11 16.78 -5.11
C ASN A 31 -3.38 15.81 -4.21
N LYS A 32 -4.07 15.28 -3.20
CA LYS A 32 -3.48 14.29 -2.30
C LYS A 32 -3.15 12.99 -3.01
N TRP A 33 -4.04 12.53 -3.89
CA TRP A 33 -3.76 11.34 -4.70
C TRP A 33 -2.53 11.55 -5.58
N GLU A 34 -2.45 12.70 -6.25
CA GLU A 34 -1.30 13.03 -7.09
C GLU A 34 0.00 13.04 -6.29
N ARG A 35 -0.05 13.53 -5.07
CA ARG A 35 1.11 13.50 -4.18
C ARG A 35 1.53 12.06 -3.87
N LEU A 36 0.58 11.17 -3.59
CA LEU A 36 0.89 9.77 -3.33
C LEU A 36 1.55 9.11 -4.54
N CYS A 37 1.18 9.52 -5.74
CA CYS A 37 1.75 8.98 -6.96
C CYS A 37 3.13 9.56 -7.29
N SER A 38 3.49 10.71 -6.71
CA SER A 38 4.69 11.44 -7.10
C SER A 38 5.73 11.66 -6.01
N VAL A 39 5.38 11.46 -4.74
CA VAL A 39 6.31 11.65 -3.64
C VAL A 39 7.50 10.68 -3.74
N ASP A 40 8.68 11.12 -3.34
CA ASP A 40 9.91 10.34 -3.48
C ASP A 40 9.84 8.98 -2.79
N LEU A 41 9.28 8.94 -1.59
CA LEU A 41 9.07 7.69 -0.85
C LEU A 41 7.67 7.71 -0.27
N LEU A 42 6.91 6.65 -0.53
CA LEU A 42 5.60 6.46 0.07
C LEU A 42 5.67 5.29 1.05
N ILE A 43 5.15 5.51 2.25
CA ILE A 43 5.02 4.45 3.26
C ILE A 43 3.52 4.24 3.50
N ILE A 44 3.05 3.05 3.16
CA ILE A 44 1.66 2.65 3.43
C ILE A 44 1.66 1.86 4.73
N ASP A 45 1.06 2.43 5.76
CA ASP A 45 1.05 1.83 7.08
C ASP A 45 -0.17 0.95 7.29
N SER A 46 0.07 -0.23 7.83
CA SER A 46 -0.99 -1.16 8.28
C SER A 46 -1.95 -1.62 7.17
N LEU A 47 -1.39 -2.10 6.07
CA LEU A 47 -2.20 -2.69 5.00
C LEU A 47 -2.87 -3.97 5.51
N CYS A 48 -4.15 -4.14 5.22
CA CYS A 48 -4.95 -5.29 5.62
C CYS A 48 -5.03 -5.46 7.15
N GLN A 49 -4.99 -4.37 7.88
CA GLN A 49 -5.10 -4.40 9.34
C GLN A 49 -6.45 -4.97 9.76
N ASN A 50 -6.44 -5.74 10.87
CA ASN A 50 -7.66 -6.33 11.44
C ASN A 50 -8.43 -7.23 10.47
N ASN A 51 -7.72 -7.91 9.57
CA ASN A 51 -8.31 -8.82 8.59
C ASN A 51 -9.35 -8.13 7.69
N GLU A 52 -9.15 -6.88 7.38
CA GLU A 52 -10.03 -6.15 6.47
C GLU A 52 -10.06 -6.83 5.11
N LYS A 53 -11.25 -7.02 4.58
CA LYS A 53 -11.41 -7.65 3.28
C LYS A 53 -11.10 -6.65 2.17
N ILE A 54 -10.42 -7.13 1.15
CA ILE A 54 -10.17 -6.35 -0.05
C ILE A 54 -11.42 -6.43 -0.93
N THR A 55 -11.97 -5.28 -1.25
CA THR A 55 -13.17 -5.17 -2.07
C THR A 55 -12.81 -5.09 -3.55
N ALA A 56 -13.81 -5.18 -4.42
CA ALA A 56 -13.61 -4.99 -5.85
C ALA A 56 -13.02 -3.60 -6.15
N TYR A 57 -13.43 -2.60 -5.38
CA TYR A 57 -12.91 -1.24 -5.54
C TYR A 57 -11.42 -1.17 -5.16
N ASP A 58 -11.04 -1.84 -4.08
CA ASP A 58 -9.64 -1.90 -3.65
C ASP A 58 -8.75 -2.51 -4.72
N LYS A 59 -9.29 -3.46 -5.48
CA LYS A 59 -8.54 -4.09 -6.58
C LYS A 59 -8.28 -3.14 -7.75
N GLN A 60 -8.90 -1.99 -7.75
CA GLN A 60 -8.60 -0.93 -8.72
C GLN A 60 -7.65 0.11 -8.12
N VAL A 61 -7.92 0.50 -6.87
CA VAL A 61 -7.15 1.56 -6.20
C VAL A 61 -5.69 1.16 -6.02
N ILE A 62 -5.45 -0.03 -5.49
CA ILE A 62 -4.08 -0.48 -5.21
C ILE A 62 -3.26 -0.63 -6.48
N PRO A 63 -3.73 -1.35 -7.51
CA PRO A 63 -2.95 -1.46 -8.75
C PRO A 63 -2.71 -0.12 -9.44
N ASP A 64 -3.66 0.81 -9.39
CA ASP A 64 -3.48 2.12 -9.99
C ASP A 64 -2.33 2.88 -9.34
N LEU A 65 -2.29 2.87 -8.01
CA LEU A 65 -1.22 3.51 -7.27
C LEU A 65 0.13 2.87 -7.57
N LEU A 66 0.17 1.54 -7.53
CA LEU A 66 1.39 0.79 -7.80
C LEU A 66 1.91 1.05 -9.21
N ARG A 67 1.01 1.01 -10.19
CA ARG A 67 1.38 1.24 -11.59
C ARG A 67 1.94 2.63 -11.79
N SER A 68 1.29 3.63 -11.20
CA SER A 68 1.72 5.01 -11.33
C SER A 68 3.11 5.23 -10.73
N ARG A 69 3.35 4.69 -9.55
CA ARG A 69 4.65 4.85 -8.89
C ARG A 69 5.74 4.03 -9.58
N ARG A 70 5.40 2.82 -10.05
CA ARG A 70 6.36 2.00 -10.77
C ARG A 70 6.79 2.63 -12.08
N ALA A 71 5.86 3.24 -12.80
CA ALA A 71 6.18 3.94 -14.04
C ALA A 71 7.18 5.09 -13.80
N ARG A 72 7.13 5.69 -12.63
CA ARG A 72 8.02 6.77 -12.22
C ARG A 72 9.25 6.27 -11.46
N ARG A 73 9.37 4.96 -11.28
CA ARG A 73 10.47 4.32 -10.53
C ARG A 73 10.63 4.86 -9.11
N LEU A 74 9.51 5.08 -8.44
CA LEU A 74 9.50 5.62 -7.08
C LEU A 74 9.33 4.48 -6.06
N PRO A 75 10.16 4.44 -5.02
CA PRO A 75 10.11 3.37 -4.02
C PRO A 75 8.89 3.45 -3.12
N LEU A 76 8.52 2.31 -2.57
CA LEU A 76 7.33 2.15 -1.74
C LEU A 76 7.66 1.21 -0.57
N VAL A 77 7.19 1.57 0.61
CA VAL A 77 7.27 0.70 1.80
C VAL A 77 5.84 0.39 2.24
N ILE A 78 5.58 -0.87 2.54
CA ILE A 78 4.28 -1.29 3.06
C ILE A 78 4.51 -2.02 4.37
N THR A 79 3.79 -1.63 5.43
CA THR A 79 3.78 -2.36 6.68
C THR A 79 2.47 -3.09 6.83
N THR A 80 2.49 -4.25 7.46
CA THR A 80 1.29 -5.04 7.70
C THR A 80 1.51 -5.94 8.92
N THR A 81 0.42 -6.27 9.61
CA THR A 81 0.44 -7.25 10.68
C THR A 81 0.10 -8.65 10.17
N VAL A 82 -0.19 -8.78 8.89
CA VAL A 82 -0.61 -10.04 8.27
C VAL A 82 0.61 -10.77 7.70
N LEU A 83 0.69 -12.07 7.94
CA LEU A 83 1.78 -12.89 7.40
C LEU A 83 1.68 -12.97 5.87
N PRO A 84 2.81 -13.20 5.17
CA PRO A 84 2.84 -13.16 3.70
C PRO A 84 1.80 -14.06 3.02
N ASN A 85 1.62 -15.29 3.52
CA ASN A 85 0.65 -16.19 2.91
C ASN A 85 -0.78 -15.70 3.05
N ALA A 86 -1.11 -15.18 4.24
CA ALA A 86 -2.43 -14.62 4.49
C ALA A 86 -2.62 -13.32 3.70
N LEU A 87 -1.57 -12.53 3.59
CA LEU A 87 -1.62 -11.29 2.81
C LEU A 87 -1.91 -11.57 1.34
N HIS A 88 -1.25 -12.58 0.77
CA HIS A 88 -1.51 -13.00 -0.60
C HIS A 88 -2.98 -13.40 -0.78
N ALA A 89 -3.50 -14.22 0.15
CA ALA A 89 -4.89 -14.65 0.09
C ALA A 89 -5.87 -13.48 0.19
N MET A 90 -5.56 -12.48 1.01
CA MET A 90 -6.43 -11.31 1.20
C MET A 90 -6.39 -10.37 0.00
N LEU A 91 -5.22 -10.13 -0.54
CA LEU A 91 -5.05 -9.21 -1.67
C LEU A 91 -5.49 -9.81 -3.00
N GLY A 92 -5.33 -11.12 -3.16
CA GLY A 92 -5.58 -11.80 -4.42
C GLY A 92 -4.37 -11.77 -5.34
N ASP A 93 -4.41 -12.61 -6.36
CA ASP A 93 -3.27 -12.82 -7.24
C ASP A 93 -2.87 -11.56 -8.02
N GLU A 94 -3.85 -10.82 -8.50
CA GLU A 94 -3.57 -9.62 -9.30
C GLU A 94 -2.75 -8.57 -8.56
N ILE A 95 -3.19 -8.25 -7.35
CA ILE A 95 -2.49 -7.23 -6.55
C ILE A 95 -1.12 -7.75 -6.14
N PHE A 96 -1.06 -9.02 -5.73
CA PHE A 96 0.19 -9.62 -5.29
C PHE A 96 1.22 -9.66 -6.42
N GLU A 97 0.79 -9.98 -7.64
CA GLU A 97 1.67 -9.95 -8.81
C GLU A 97 2.14 -8.53 -9.11
N SER A 98 1.26 -7.54 -8.95
CA SER A 98 1.66 -6.14 -9.11
C SER A 98 2.72 -5.72 -8.11
N LEU A 99 2.64 -6.21 -6.88
CA LEU A 99 3.66 -5.97 -5.86
C LEU A 99 4.99 -6.60 -6.25
N LYS A 100 4.96 -7.81 -6.77
CA LYS A 100 6.18 -8.51 -7.21
C LYS A 100 6.92 -7.72 -8.28
N GLU A 101 6.22 -7.03 -9.14
CA GLU A 101 6.84 -6.22 -10.18
C GLU A 101 7.69 -5.09 -9.61
N TYR A 102 7.53 -4.78 -8.34
CA TYR A 102 8.35 -3.82 -7.63
C TYR A 102 9.68 -4.39 -7.13
N ASN A 103 9.95 -5.67 -7.39
CA ASN A 103 11.15 -6.31 -6.89
C ASN A 103 11.19 -6.25 -5.35
N VAL A 104 10.18 -6.82 -4.73
CA VAL A 104 9.90 -6.68 -3.31
C VAL A 104 10.88 -7.44 -2.44
N MET A 105 11.36 -6.78 -1.39
CA MET A 105 12.10 -7.41 -0.31
C MET A 105 11.27 -7.32 0.96
N GLY A 106 11.24 -8.39 1.74
CA GLY A 106 10.44 -8.43 2.94
C GLY A 106 11.24 -8.80 4.18
N ALA A 107 10.77 -8.30 5.32
CA ALA A 107 11.29 -8.65 6.62
C ALA A 107 10.15 -8.70 7.63
N ALA A 108 10.28 -9.56 8.64
CA ALA A 108 9.26 -9.70 9.67
C ALA A 108 9.87 -9.48 11.05
N LEU A 109 9.08 -8.86 11.92
CA LEU A 109 9.41 -8.65 13.32
C LEU A 109 8.34 -9.35 14.15
N PHE A 110 8.76 -10.25 15.03
CA PHE A 110 7.84 -11.07 15.80
C PHE A 110 7.95 -10.88 17.30
N GLY A 111 6.90 -11.23 17.98
CA GLY A 111 6.86 -11.46 19.41
C GLY A 111 6.96 -10.20 20.23
N ASN A 112 7.87 -10.19 21.18
CA ASN A 112 8.08 -9.08 22.09
C ASN A 112 8.90 -7.97 21.44
N SER A 113 8.95 -6.82 22.09
CA SER A 113 9.58 -5.62 21.56
C SER A 113 11.06 -5.79 21.18
N ARG A 114 11.72 -6.84 21.64
CA ARG A 114 13.12 -7.05 21.37
C ARG A 114 13.41 -8.17 20.41
N ARG A 115 12.46 -8.57 19.65
CA ARG A 115 12.64 -9.66 18.73
C ARG A 115 13.55 -9.28 17.56
N ALA A 116 14.25 -10.29 17.07
CA ALA A 116 15.09 -10.11 15.90
C ALA A 116 14.22 -10.04 14.64
N PRO A 117 14.60 -9.26 13.65
CA PRO A 117 13.92 -9.30 12.37
C PRO A 117 14.17 -10.64 11.68
N ILE A 118 13.13 -11.13 11.02
CA ILE A 118 13.21 -12.35 10.25
C ILE A 118 13.11 -11.98 8.77
N SER A 119 14.17 -12.32 8.06
CA SER A 119 14.23 -12.03 6.63
C SER A 119 13.34 -13.00 5.85
N PHE A 120 12.63 -12.50 4.86
CA PHE A 120 11.90 -13.32 3.90
C PHE A 120 12.77 -13.76 2.73
N ALA A 121 14.07 -13.66 2.83
CA ALA A 121 14.97 -14.04 1.75
C ALA A 121 14.70 -15.45 1.28
N GLY A 122 14.47 -16.38 2.22
CA GLY A 122 14.10 -17.75 1.88
C GLY A 122 12.70 -17.91 1.33
N ALA A 123 11.81 -17.00 1.67
CA ALA A 123 10.44 -17.01 1.18
C ALA A 123 10.28 -16.20 -0.11
N ASN A 124 11.28 -15.44 -0.44
CA ASN A 124 11.40 -14.72 -1.70
C ASN A 124 10.20 -13.87 -2.08
N LEU A 125 10.03 -12.79 -1.38
CA LEU A 125 9.09 -11.77 -1.82
C LEU A 125 9.71 -10.86 -2.89
N MET A 126 10.81 -11.28 -3.38
CA MET A 126 11.48 -10.57 -4.46
C MET A 126 11.05 -11.09 -5.81
#